data_f30d1bbc8d9bdc0007930c3ba762cbea
#
_entry.id   f30d1bbc8d9bdc0007930c3ba762cbea
#
_cell.length_a   1.000
_cell.length_b   1.000
_cell.length_c   1.000
_cell.angle_alpha   90.00
_cell.angle_beta   90.00
_cell.angle_gamma   90.00
#
_symmetry.space_group_name_H-M   'P 1'
#
loop_
_entity.id
_entity.type
_entity.pdbx_description
1 polymer ?
#
loop_
_entity_poly.entity_id
_entity_poly.type
_entity_poly.pdbx_seq_one_letter_code
_entity_poly.pdbx_strand_id
1 'polypeptide(L)'
;MLMYRNLLEESLESWTDARQGLIDEVSNIPVKAFDFRPTSEVRSVTELVVHILEVAMMMTGELTRGDTNFHRLPWPRLLRLHAAAAYRAKAKTDLVRLLKSQFKEAEKKFLAAGELHMLQMIKRFDGQRGTRLAWLYHGIAHEEYHRGQLTVYERLLGIEPALTRKIRGG
;
A
#
# COMPACT_ATOMS: atom_id res chain seq x y z
N MET A 1 11.17 24.62 -6.65
CA MET A 1 10.43 23.65 -7.46
C MET A 1 11.26 22.36 -7.51
N LEU A 2 10.76 21.29 -6.89
CA LEU A 2 11.40 19.98 -7.01
C LEU A 2 11.18 19.51 -8.46
N MET A 3 12.25 19.34 -9.19
CA MET A 3 12.20 18.80 -10.53
C MET A 3 12.51 17.31 -10.44
N TYR A 4 11.52 16.45 -10.73
CA TYR A 4 11.72 15.02 -10.79
C TYR A 4 12.70 14.67 -11.89
N ARG A 5 13.61 13.77 -11.62
CA ARG A 5 14.67 13.40 -12.55
C ARG A 5 14.25 12.30 -13.52
N ASN A 6 13.26 11.49 -13.15
CA ASN A 6 12.83 10.32 -13.90
C ASN A 6 11.44 9.82 -13.48
N LEU A 7 10.89 8.87 -14.24
CA LEU A 7 9.55 8.31 -14.01
C LEU A 7 9.42 7.56 -12.68
N LEU A 8 10.49 6.99 -12.16
CA LEU A 8 10.47 6.33 -10.86
C LEU A 8 10.25 7.35 -9.73
N GLU A 9 10.93 8.48 -9.76
CA GLU A 9 10.77 9.54 -8.75
C GLU A 9 9.35 10.12 -8.77
N GLU A 10 8.75 10.34 -9.95
CA GLU A 10 7.33 10.75 -10.07
C GLU A 10 6.38 9.70 -9.52
N SER A 11 6.65 8.42 -9.78
CA SER A 11 5.84 7.32 -9.25
C SER A 11 5.91 7.24 -7.73
N LEU A 12 7.08 7.46 -7.15
CA LEU A 12 7.28 7.46 -5.71
C LEU A 12 6.62 8.67 -5.03
N GLU A 13 6.60 9.82 -5.70
CA GLU A 13 5.84 10.99 -5.23
C GLU A 13 4.34 10.68 -5.19
N SER A 14 3.79 10.14 -6.26
CA SER A 14 2.38 9.72 -6.30
C SER A 14 2.05 8.70 -5.21
N TRP A 15 2.97 7.76 -4.94
CA TRP A 15 2.79 6.81 -3.84
C TRP A 15 2.90 7.47 -2.47
N THR A 16 3.73 8.51 -2.33
CA THR A 16 3.83 9.31 -1.09
C THR A 16 2.47 9.92 -0.76
N ASP A 17 1.79 10.52 -1.74
CA ASP A 17 0.47 11.12 -1.55
C ASP A 17 -0.59 10.06 -1.21
N ALA A 18 -0.63 8.96 -1.95
CA ALA A 18 -1.54 7.84 -1.68
C ALA A 18 -1.35 7.29 -0.26
N ARG A 19 -0.10 7.03 0.15
CA ARG A 19 0.25 6.51 1.47
C ARG A 19 -0.06 7.50 2.59
N GLN A 20 0.23 8.78 2.41
CA GLN A 20 -0.11 9.79 3.42
C GLN A 20 -1.62 9.89 3.59
N GLY A 21 -2.37 9.91 2.49
CA GLY A 21 -3.83 9.89 2.54
C GLY A 21 -4.40 8.67 3.24
N LEU A 22 -3.84 7.48 3.00
CA LEU A 22 -4.21 6.26 3.71
C LEU A 22 -3.92 6.36 5.22
N ILE A 23 -2.76 6.88 5.60
CA ILE A 23 -2.40 7.09 7.02
C ILE A 23 -3.37 8.06 7.69
N ASP A 24 -3.78 9.11 7.00
CA ASP A 24 -4.72 10.11 7.51
C ASP A 24 -6.09 9.49 7.77
N GLU A 25 -6.63 8.67 6.85
CA GLU A 25 -7.91 7.97 7.05
C GLU A 25 -7.80 6.94 8.18
N VAL A 26 -6.77 6.09 8.22
CA VAL A 26 -6.55 5.12 9.31
C VAL A 26 -6.42 5.82 10.66
N SER A 27 -5.74 6.97 10.70
CA SER A 27 -5.57 7.77 11.92
C SER A 27 -6.89 8.42 12.39
N ASN A 28 -7.78 8.73 11.46
CA ASN A 28 -9.09 9.33 11.72
C ASN A 28 -10.08 8.34 12.36
N ILE A 29 -9.98 7.04 12.04
CA ILE A 29 -10.86 6.01 12.60
C ILE A 29 -10.52 5.78 14.09
N PRO A 30 -11.48 5.87 15.04
CA PRO A 30 -11.23 5.64 16.45
C PRO A 30 -10.87 4.18 16.75
N VAL A 31 -10.02 3.95 17.77
CA VAL A 31 -9.54 2.60 18.14
C VAL A 31 -10.69 1.59 18.32
N LYS A 32 -11.79 2.00 18.98
CA LYS A 32 -12.97 1.14 19.21
C LYS A 32 -13.65 0.64 17.94
N ALA A 33 -13.36 1.25 16.77
CA ALA A 33 -13.96 0.90 15.49
C ALA A 33 -13.03 0.05 14.60
N PHE A 34 -11.86 -0.38 15.10
CA PHE A 34 -10.93 -1.16 14.29
C PHE A 34 -11.44 -2.59 13.95
N ASP A 35 -12.39 -3.12 14.75
CA ASP A 35 -13.04 -4.40 14.44
C ASP A 35 -14.32 -4.23 13.61
N PHE A 36 -14.72 -2.98 13.29
CA PHE A 36 -15.88 -2.72 12.45
C PHE A 36 -15.71 -3.30 11.06
N ARG A 37 -16.78 -3.96 10.58
CA ARG A 37 -16.97 -4.42 9.21
C ARG A 37 -18.41 -4.19 8.79
N PRO A 38 -18.67 -3.69 7.57
CA PRO A 38 -20.05 -3.45 7.10
C PRO A 38 -20.91 -4.71 7.06
N THR A 39 -20.32 -5.86 6.72
CA THR A 39 -20.97 -7.17 6.70
C THR A 39 -19.97 -8.24 7.15
N SER A 40 -20.45 -9.45 7.49
CA SER A 40 -19.59 -10.58 7.86
C SER A 40 -18.61 -10.98 6.75
N GLU A 41 -18.95 -10.73 5.48
CA GLU A 41 -18.22 -11.18 4.30
C GLU A 41 -17.04 -10.27 3.94
N VAL A 42 -16.95 -9.07 4.53
CA VAL A 42 -15.88 -8.11 4.21
C VAL A 42 -14.87 -7.98 5.35
N ARG A 43 -13.69 -7.51 5.02
CA ARG A 43 -12.62 -7.25 5.99
C ARG A 43 -13.04 -6.19 7.01
N SER A 44 -12.65 -6.36 8.27
CA SER A 44 -12.67 -5.28 9.25
C SER A 44 -11.65 -4.19 8.89
N VAL A 45 -11.71 -3.04 9.58
CA VAL A 45 -10.71 -1.98 9.43
C VAL A 45 -9.30 -2.54 9.65
N THR A 46 -9.07 -3.28 10.75
CA THR A 46 -7.79 -3.93 11.03
C THR A 46 -7.34 -4.83 9.89
N GLU A 47 -8.20 -5.73 9.45
CA GLU A 47 -7.89 -6.69 8.38
C GLU A 47 -7.63 -6.01 7.05
N LEU A 48 -8.32 -4.90 6.77
CA LEU A 48 -8.12 -4.13 5.55
C LEU A 48 -6.75 -3.42 5.56
N VAL A 49 -6.37 -2.81 6.68
CA VAL A 49 -5.04 -2.17 6.81
C VAL A 49 -3.91 -3.21 6.74
N VAL A 50 -4.08 -4.37 7.38
CA VAL A 50 -3.13 -5.49 7.26
C VAL A 50 -3.00 -5.94 5.80
N HIS A 51 -4.12 -6.05 5.08
CA HIS A 51 -4.13 -6.43 3.66
C HIS A 51 -3.38 -5.43 2.78
N ILE A 52 -3.57 -4.14 3.00
CA ILE A 52 -2.80 -3.10 2.28
C ILE A 52 -1.29 -3.25 2.55
N LEU A 53 -0.92 -3.43 3.82
CA LEU A 53 0.47 -3.60 4.23
C LEU A 53 1.11 -4.87 3.64
N GLU A 54 0.40 -6.01 3.64
CA GLU A 54 0.95 -7.27 3.11
C GLU A 54 1.24 -7.17 1.61
N VAL A 55 0.35 -6.51 0.85
CA VAL A 55 0.55 -6.28 -0.59
C VAL A 55 1.71 -5.32 -0.83
N ALA A 56 1.79 -4.20 -0.11
CA ALA A 56 2.88 -3.23 -0.24
C ALA A 56 4.25 -3.84 0.11
N MET A 57 4.33 -4.66 1.16
CA MET A 57 5.55 -5.36 1.53
C MET A 57 5.98 -6.39 0.49
N MET A 58 5.03 -7.16 -0.02
CA MET A 58 5.28 -8.13 -1.09
C MET A 58 5.75 -7.43 -2.36
N MET A 59 5.07 -6.36 -2.78
CA MET A 59 5.45 -5.57 -3.94
C MET A 59 6.86 -5.01 -3.81
N THR A 60 7.19 -4.41 -2.65
CA THR A 60 8.52 -3.90 -2.37
C THR A 60 9.58 -5.01 -2.47
N GLY A 61 9.33 -6.14 -1.83
CA GLY A 61 10.27 -7.26 -1.82
C GLY A 61 10.46 -7.89 -3.20
N GLU A 62 9.40 -8.11 -3.95
CA GLU A 62 9.48 -8.76 -5.26
C GLU A 62 9.99 -7.82 -6.36
N LEU A 63 9.55 -6.56 -6.40
CA LEU A 63 9.95 -5.62 -7.45
C LEU A 63 11.42 -5.20 -7.37
N THR A 64 12.02 -5.24 -6.19
CA THR A 64 13.44 -4.89 -6.00
C THR A 64 14.40 -6.08 -6.10
N ARG A 65 13.89 -7.31 -6.37
CA ARG A 65 14.74 -8.48 -6.60
C ARG A 65 15.42 -8.43 -7.95
N GLY A 66 16.58 -9.11 -8.05
CA GLY A 66 17.37 -9.16 -9.29
C GLY A 66 16.73 -10.00 -10.41
N ASP A 67 15.95 -11.05 -10.07
CA ASP A 67 15.31 -11.88 -11.09
C ASP A 67 13.97 -11.29 -11.57
N THR A 68 13.50 -11.77 -12.72
CA THR A 68 12.34 -11.22 -13.44
C THR A 68 11.09 -12.11 -13.36
N ASN A 69 11.07 -13.15 -12.51
CA ASN A 69 9.98 -14.09 -12.45
C ASN A 69 9.18 -14.00 -11.14
N PHE A 70 8.03 -13.29 -11.17
CA PHE A 70 7.06 -13.28 -10.06
C PHE A 70 6.14 -14.50 -10.06
N HIS A 71 6.04 -15.22 -11.17
CA HIS A 71 5.22 -16.43 -11.28
C HIS A 71 5.92 -17.67 -10.68
N ARG A 72 6.88 -17.48 -9.79
CA ARG A 72 7.68 -18.52 -9.13
C ARG A 72 6.99 -19.19 -7.95
N LEU A 73 6.01 -18.50 -7.35
CA LEU A 73 5.25 -18.96 -6.20
C LEU A 73 3.79 -18.53 -6.33
N PRO A 74 2.83 -19.28 -5.75
CA PRO A 74 1.46 -18.84 -5.63
C PRO A 74 1.35 -17.53 -4.85
N TRP A 75 0.43 -16.65 -5.24
CA TRP A 75 0.21 -15.34 -4.63
C TRP A 75 0.13 -15.35 -3.10
N PRO A 76 -0.66 -16.22 -2.44
CA PRO A 76 -0.72 -16.24 -0.97
C PRO A 76 0.63 -16.57 -0.31
N ARG A 77 1.50 -17.30 -1.02
CA ARG A 77 2.83 -17.65 -0.51
C ARG A 77 3.81 -16.47 -0.66
N LEU A 78 3.69 -15.69 -1.73
CA LEU A 78 4.46 -14.45 -1.89
C LEU A 78 4.11 -13.44 -0.79
N LEU A 79 2.82 -13.25 -0.48
CA LEU A 79 2.39 -12.38 0.61
C LEU A 79 3.02 -12.81 1.95
N ARG A 80 2.90 -14.09 2.31
CA ARG A 80 3.47 -14.62 3.57
C ARG A 80 4.98 -14.49 3.66
N LEU A 81 5.68 -14.56 2.54
CA LEU A 81 7.14 -14.46 2.50
C LEU A 81 7.63 -13.08 2.97
N HIS A 82 6.88 -12.02 2.66
CA HIS A 82 7.32 -10.64 2.89
C HIS A 82 6.61 -9.94 4.05
N ALA A 83 5.41 -10.37 4.44
CA ALA A 83 4.49 -9.59 5.27
C ALA A 83 4.41 -10.02 6.74
N ALA A 84 5.41 -10.72 7.27
CA ALA A 84 5.39 -11.20 8.66
C ALA A 84 5.14 -10.08 9.70
N ALA A 85 5.63 -8.87 9.45
CA ALA A 85 5.42 -7.73 10.34
C ALA A 85 3.95 -7.25 10.30
N ALA A 86 3.31 -7.24 9.12
CA ALA A 86 1.90 -6.88 8.98
C ALA A 86 0.99 -7.82 9.77
N TYR A 87 1.24 -9.12 9.69
CA TYR A 87 0.43 -10.12 10.41
C TYR A 87 0.55 -10.05 11.94
N ARG A 88 1.65 -9.51 12.46
CA ARG A 88 1.86 -9.30 13.91
C ARG A 88 1.22 -8.01 14.41
N ALA A 89 1.06 -7.00 13.57
CA ALA A 89 0.50 -5.71 13.95
C ALA A 89 -1.03 -5.84 14.14
N LYS A 90 -1.53 -5.57 15.36
CA LYS A 90 -2.95 -5.64 15.71
C LYS A 90 -3.49 -4.32 16.23
N ALA A 91 -2.70 -3.60 17.02
CA ALA A 91 -3.11 -2.32 17.56
C ALA A 91 -3.04 -1.22 16.48
N LYS A 92 -3.96 -0.25 16.53
CA LYS A 92 -3.96 0.93 15.65
C LYS A 92 -2.58 1.61 15.60
N THR A 93 -1.96 1.82 16.76
CA THR A 93 -0.63 2.44 16.87
C THR A 93 0.44 1.69 16.11
N ASP A 94 0.41 0.35 16.15
CA ASP A 94 1.36 -0.51 15.45
C ASP A 94 1.13 -0.47 13.94
N LEU A 95 -0.13 -0.50 13.51
CA LEU A 95 -0.50 -0.41 12.11
C LEU A 95 -0.09 0.93 11.50
N VAL A 96 -0.39 2.05 12.16
CA VAL A 96 0.01 3.39 11.69
C VAL A 96 1.54 3.54 11.66
N ARG A 97 2.25 3.05 12.68
CA ARG A 97 3.71 3.05 12.70
C ARG A 97 4.27 2.22 11.55
N LEU A 98 3.68 1.06 11.29
CA LEU A 98 4.13 0.15 10.23
C LEU A 98 3.86 0.73 8.83
N LEU A 99 2.72 1.38 8.60
CA LEU A 99 2.43 2.10 7.36
C LEU A 99 3.52 3.13 7.05
N LYS A 100 3.94 3.90 8.05
CA LYS A 100 5.00 4.92 7.90
C LYS A 100 6.38 4.31 7.67
N SER A 101 6.77 3.32 8.48
CA SER A 101 8.12 2.74 8.41
C SER A 101 8.31 1.88 7.15
N GLN A 102 7.31 1.10 6.77
CA GLN A 102 7.33 0.29 5.56
C GLN A 102 7.47 1.15 4.30
N PHE A 103 6.75 2.28 4.25
CA PHE A 103 6.85 3.19 3.10
C PHE A 103 8.27 3.76 2.95
N LYS A 104 8.87 4.26 4.04
CA LYS A 104 10.26 4.77 4.02
C LYS A 104 11.28 3.71 3.58
N GLU A 105 11.09 2.48 4.04
CA GLU A 105 11.94 1.35 3.63
C GLU A 105 11.76 1.02 2.14
N ALA A 106 10.52 1.01 1.66
CA ALA A 106 10.18 0.74 0.28
C ALA A 106 10.75 1.81 -0.66
N GLU A 107 10.54 3.09 -0.35
CA GLU A 107 11.10 4.22 -1.09
C GLU A 107 12.62 4.09 -1.23
N LYS A 108 13.32 3.86 -0.12
CA LYS A 108 14.78 3.63 -0.13
C LYS A 108 15.18 2.46 -1.03
N LYS A 109 14.46 1.35 -1.00
CA LYS A 109 14.73 0.18 -1.83
C LYS A 109 14.51 0.45 -3.31
N PHE A 110 13.42 1.13 -3.67
CA PHE A 110 13.12 1.48 -5.07
C PHE A 110 14.13 2.48 -5.62
N LEU A 111 14.49 3.51 -4.87
CA LEU A 111 15.54 4.46 -5.26
C LEU A 111 16.91 3.77 -5.45
N ALA A 112 17.25 2.84 -4.57
CA ALA A 112 18.49 2.06 -4.69
C ALA A 112 18.47 1.11 -5.90
N ALA A 113 17.33 0.54 -6.27
CA ALA A 113 17.17 -0.29 -7.46
C ALA A 113 17.31 0.53 -8.75
N GLY A 114 16.80 1.76 -8.75
CA GLY A 114 16.90 2.72 -9.84
C GLY A 114 15.91 2.50 -10.98
N GLU A 115 15.76 3.53 -11.81
CA GLU A 115 14.76 3.54 -12.90
C GLU A 115 14.96 2.43 -13.92
N LEU A 116 16.21 2.19 -14.35
CA LEU A 116 16.49 1.15 -15.35
C LEU A 116 16.09 -0.24 -14.87
N HIS A 117 16.26 -0.54 -13.58
CA HIS A 117 15.74 -1.76 -12.97
C HIS A 117 14.21 -1.79 -13.01
N MET A 118 13.55 -0.69 -12.70
CA MET A 118 12.10 -0.62 -12.68
C MET A 118 11.47 -0.67 -14.07
N LEU A 119 12.19 -0.33 -15.12
CA LEU A 119 11.75 -0.46 -16.51
C LEU A 119 11.95 -1.87 -17.08
N GLN A 120 12.61 -2.79 -16.38
CA GLN A 120 12.77 -4.17 -16.85
C GLN A 120 11.44 -4.91 -16.94
N MET A 121 11.30 -5.71 -17.99
CA MET A 121 10.16 -6.61 -18.16
C MET A 121 10.25 -7.79 -17.20
N ILE A 122 9.14 -8.08 -16.54
CA ILE A 122 8.98 -9.22 -15.63
C ILE A 122 7.83 -10.13 -16.09
N LYS A 123 7.89 -11.39 -15.65
CA LYS A 123 6.73 -12.28 -15.66
C LYS A 123 5.98 -12.07 -14.35
N ARG A 124 4.80 -11.48 -14.42
CA ARG A 124 3.95 -11.14 -13.28
C ARG A 124 3.40 -12.41 -12.62
N PHE A 125 2.85 -12.27 -11.39
CA PHE A 125 2.25 -13.40 -10.66
C PHE A 125 1.11 -14.09 -11.43
N ASP A 126 0.38 -13.35 -12.26
CA ASP A 126 -0.69 -13.85 -13.13
C ASP A 126 -0.17 -14.50 -14.44
N GLY A 127 1.15 -14.62 -14.59
CA GLY A 127 1.80 -15.19 -15.76
C GLY A 127 1.97 -14.24 -16.95
N GLN A 128 1.37 -13.05 -16.91
CA GLN A 128 1.52 -12.04 -17.96
C GLN A 128 2.84 -11.30 -17.87
N ARG A 129 3.17 -10.49 -18.88
CA ARG A 129 4.38 -9.68 -18.93
C ARG A 129 4.07 -8.19 -18.75
N GLY A 130 4.97 -7.47 -18.12
CA GLY A 130 4.91 -6.02 -17.95
C GLY A 130 6.18 -5.53 -17.25
N THR A 131 6.40 -4.22 -17.17
CA THR A 131 7.53 -3.68 -16.44
C THR A 131 7.29 -3.75 -14.91
N ARG A 132 8.36 -3.73 -14.13
CA ARG A 132 8.27 -3.56 -12.67
C ARG A 132 7.58 -2.26 -12.31
N LEU A 133 7.83 -1.19 -13.07
CA LEU A 133 7.22 0.12 -12.85
C LEU A 133 5.70 0.08 -13.05
N ALA A 134 5.22 -0.56 -14.12
CA ALA A 134 3.78 -0.77 -14.33
C ALA A 134 3.17 -1.55 -13.15
N TRP A 135 3.90 -2.51 -12.59
CA TRP A 135 3.42 -3.26 -11.43
C TRP A 135 3.45 -2.43 -10.14
N LEU A 136 4.38 -1.51 -9.99
CA LEU A 136 4.34 -0.51 -8.90
C LEU A 136 3.07 0.35 -8.97
N TYR A 137 2.67 0.80 -10.16
CA TYR A 137 1.39 1.51 -10.34
C TYR A 137 0.17 0.68 -9.92
N HIS A 138 0.16 -0.63 -10.18
CA HIS A 138 -0.89 -1.50 -9.64
C HIS A 138 -0.89 -1.52 -8.11
N GLY A 139 0.27 -1.47 -7.47
CA GLY A 139 0.38 -1.36 -6.00
C GLY A 139 -0.17 -0.05 -5.47
N ILE A 140 0.14 1.07 -6.12
CA ILE A 140 -0.39 2.41 -5.75
C ILE A 140 -1.91 2.44 -5.93
N ALA A 141 -2.42 1.96 -7.06
CA ALA A 141 -3.86 1.87 -7.32
C ALA A 141 -4.58 0.96 -6.31
N HIS A 142 -3.94 -0.12 -5.87
CA HIS A 142 -4.47 -1.00 -4.82
C HIS A 142 -4.61 -0.26 -3.47
N GLU A 143 -3.65 0.56 -3.10
CA GLU A 143 -3.75 1.37 -1.87
C GLU A 143 -4.89 2.38 -1.96
N GLU A 144 -5.02 3.09 -3.08
CA GLU A 144 -6.10 4.05 -3.31
C GLU A 144 -7.49 3.37 -3.35
N TYR A 145 -7.59 2.19 -3.97
CA TYR A 145 -8.82 1.40 -3.96
C TYR A 145 -9.27 1.07 -2.54
N HIS A 146 -8.37 0.63 -1.69
CA HIS A 146 -8.69 0.28 -0.30
C HIS A 146 -8.83 1.49 0.61
N ARG A 147 -8.11 2.59 0.34
CA ARG A 147 -8.35 3.89 0.98
C ARG A 147 -9.79 4.35 0.74
N GLY A 148 -10.30 4.22 -0.50
CA GLY A 148 -11.70 4.48 -0.82
C GLY A 148 -12.67 3.62 -0.01
N GLN A 149 -12.36 2.34 0.24
CA GLN A 149 -13.18 1.48 1.11
C GLN A 149 -13.18 1.98 2.57
N LEU A 150 -12.02 2.39 3.11
CA LEU A 150 -11.96 2.97 4.46
C LEU A 150 -12.83 4.21 4.60
N THR A 151 -12.86 5.08 3.59
CA THR A 151 -13.73 6.28 3.62
C THR A 151 -15.22 5.93 3.62
N VAL A 152 -15.62 4.81 3.01
CA VAL A 152 -16.97 4.28 3.12
C VAL A 152 -17.24 3.78 4.54
N TYR A 153 -16.29 3.05 5.16
CA TYR A 153 -16.44 2.58 6.55
C TYR A 153 -16.58 3.75 7.52
N GLU A 154 -15.79 4.81 7.34
CA GLU A 154 -15.90 6.04 8.14
C GLU A 154 -17.30 6.63 8.06
N ARG A 155 -17.86 6.77 6.85
CA ARG A 155 -19.23 7.31 6.68
C ARG A 155 -20.29 6.43 7.34
N LEU A 156 -20.17 5.11 7.24
CA LEU A 156 -21.06 4.17 7.92
C LEU A 156 -20.98 4.28 9.46
N LEU A 157 -19.82 4.67 9.98
CA LEU A 157 -19.57 4.94 11.40
C LEU A 157 -19.97 6.36 11.83
N GLY A 158 -20.47 7.20 10.91
CA GLY A 158 -20.79 8.60 11.19
C GLY A 158 -19.55 9.50 11.30
N ILE A 159 -18.42 9.07 10.74
CA ILE A 159 -17.13 9.81 10.76
C ILE A 159 -16.96 10.51 9.42
N GLU A 160 -16.63 11.80 9.41
CA GLU A 160 -16.24 12.50 8.20
C GLU A 160 -14.82 12.07 7.78
N PRO A 161 -14.60 11.57 6.53
CA PRO A 161 -13.28 11.16 6.07
C PRO A 161 -12.25 12.29 6.14
N ALA A 162 -11.00 11.93 6.43
CA ALA A 162 -9.92 12.90 6.63
C ALA A 162 -9.71 13.80 5.39
N LEU A 163 -9.73 13.23 4.18
CA LEU A 163 -9.63 14.01 2.94
C LEU A 163 -10.80 14.97 2.76
N THR A 164 -12.04 14.54 3.04
CA THR A 164 -13.23 15.40 2.95
C THR A 164 -13.10 16.60 3.86
N ARG A 165 -12.68 16.38 5.11
CA ARG A 165 -12.45 17.46 6.08
C ARG A 165 -11.34 18.42 5.63
N LYS A 166 -10.22 17.89 5.11
CA LYS A 166 -9.12 18.67 4.58
C LYS A 166 -9.56 19.60 3.43
N ILE A 167 -10.38 19.09 2.50
CA ILE A 167 -10.89 19.87 1.36
C ILE A 167 -11.85 20.99 1.81
N ARG A 168 -12.68 20.72 2.82
CA ARG A 168 -13.65 21.70 3.32
C ARG A 168 -13.04 22.78 4.22
N GLY A 169 -11.95 22.50 4.87
CA GLY A 169 -11.29 23.41 5.82
C GLY A 169 -10.12 24.21 5.25
N GLY A 170 -9.78 24.02 3.94
CA GLY A 170 -8.68 24.70 3.25
C GLY A 170 -9.12 25.96 2.53
#